data_42a9effbe1112dc40544e67de0f4c3e3
#
_entry.id   42a9effbe1112dc40544e67de0f4c3e3
#
_cell.length_a   1.000
_cell.length_b   1.000
_cell.length_c   1.000
_cell.angle_alpha   90.00
_cell.angle_beta   90.00
_cell.angle_gamma   90.00
#
_symmetry.space_group_name_H-M   'P 1'
#
loop_
_entity.id
_entity.type
_entity.pdbx_description
1 polymer ?
#
loop_
_entity_poly.entity_id
_entity_poly.type
_entity_poly.pdbx_seq_one_letter_code
_entity_poly.pdbx_strand_id
1 'polypeptide(L)'
;MLNYRQCAGIILFNRSKQVLLCARNDKKSNCWQFPQGGINEGESPAAAALRELNEETSVTSAKVVHSLPEGLCYNFPDAVRRKLLSRGIVSNGQNVYWNLLYFYGNDSEINLNTAEPEFKSWRWANIDEAVAEIVAFKRAVYKKAVQQLKPIMENYQPD
;
A
#
# COMPACT_ATOMS: atom_id res chain seq x y z
N MET A 1 9.59 -25.20 0.55
CA MET A 1 10.04 -23.83 0.32
C MET A 1 8.86 -22.85 0.45
N LEU A 2 9.06 -21.77 1.20
CA LEU A 2 8.02 -20.76 1.38
C LEU A 2 7.97 -19.80 0.19
N ASN A 3 6.76 -19.53 -0.29
CA ASN A 3 6.54 -18.60 -1.41
C ASN A 3 5.93 -17.31 -0.88
N TYR A 4 6.68 -16.21 -1.05
CA TYR A 4 6.20 -14.87 -0.73
C TYR A 4 6.27 -14.00 -1.98
N ARG A 5 5.12 -13.41 -2.34
CA ARG A 5 5.09 -12.48 -3.46
C ARG A 5 5.77 -11.19 -3.05
N GLN A 6 6.62 -10.67 -3.92
CA GLN A 6 7.33 -9.41 -3.69
C GLN A 6 6.42 -8.24 -4.07
N CYS A 7 6.09 -7.39 -3.10
CA CYS A 7 5.17 -6.27 -3.28
C CYS A 7 5.77 -4.96 -2.82
N ALA A 8 5.30 -3.87 -3.42
CA ALA A 8 5.60 -2.52 -2.96
C ALA A 8 4.38 -2.00 -2.21
N GLY A 9 4.58 -1.55 -0.98
CA GLY A 9 3.56 -0.89 -0.19
C GLY A 9 3.71 0.62 -0.32
N ILE A 10 2.59 1.34 -0.31
CA ILE A 10 2.56 2.76 -0.62
C ILE A 10 1.92 3.54 0.52
N ILE A 11 2.72 4.34 1.22
CA ILE A 11 2.21 5.31 2.17
C ILE A 11 2.33 6.68 1.49
N LEU A 12 1.23 7.13 0.90
CA LEU A 12 1.15 8.43 0.24
C LEU A 12 0.59 9.44 1.22
N PHE A 13 1.32 10.53 1.46
CA PHE A 13 0.85 11.57 2.37
C PHE A 13 0.74 12.93 1.66
N ASN A 14 -0.18 13.75 2.15
CA ASN A 14 -0.42 15.09 1.63
C ASN A 14 0.25 16.16 2.49
N ARG A 15 0.05 17.41 2.12
CA ARG A 15 0.64 18.55 2.83
C ARG A 15 0.22 18.64 4.30
N SER A 16 -0.98 18.16 4.62
CA SER A 16 -1.49 18.13 6.00
C SER A 16 -1.01 16.92 6.80
N LYS A 17 -0.08 16.13 6.24
CA LYS A 17 0.46 14.92 6.89
C LYS A 17 -0.60 13.86 7.13
N GLN A 18 -1.62 13.82 6.28
CA GLN A 18 -2.60 12.75 6.25
C GLN A 18 -2.21 11.75 5.16
N VAL A 19 -2.55 10.48 5.37
CA VAL A 19 -2.21 9.41 4.44
C VAL A 19 -3.42 8.94 3.65
N LEU A 20 -3.16 8.45 2.43
CA LEU A 20 -4.20 7.90 1.56
C LEU A 20 -4.54 6.47 1.99
N LEU A 21 -5.81 6.27 2.33
CA LEU A 21 -6.36 4.93 2.55
C LEU A 21 -7.41 4.65 1.49
N CYS A 22 -7.44 3.40 1.01
CA CYS A 22 -8.37 2.96 -0.01
C CYS A 22 -9.15 1.75 0.48
N ALA A 23 -10.42 1.66 0.08
CA ALA A 23 -11.27 0.53 0.41
C ALA A 23 -11.43 -0.36 -0.83
N ARG A 24 -11.19 -1.66 -0.65
CA ARG A 24 -11.24 -2.63 -1.73
C ARG A 24 -12.67 -2.82 -2.25
N ASN A 25 -12.81 -2.92 -3.58
CA ASN A 25 -14.12 -3.09 -4.22
C ASN A 25 -14.68 -4.52 -4.11
N ASP A 26 -13.84 -5.49 -3.74
CA ASP A 26 -14.25 -6.90 -3.59
C ASP A 26 -14.81 -7.23 -2.19
N LYS A 27 -14.94 -6.22 -1.32
CA LYS A 27 -15.46 -6.39 0.04
C LYS A 27 -16.78 -5.65 0.21
N LYS A 28 -17.71 -6.25 0.94
CA LYS A 28 -19.03 -5.64 1.22
C LYS A 28 -18.90 -4.44 2.15
N SER A 29 -18.07 -4.57 3.19
CA SER A 29 -17.78 -3.47 4.11
C SER A 29 -16.50 -2.77 3.68
N ASN A 30 -16.31 -1.52 4.12
CA ASN A 30 -15.08 -0.81 3.85
C ASN A 30 -13.93 -1.44 4.62
N CYS A 31 -12.92 -1.91 3.89
CA CYS A 31 -11.70 -2.45 4.45
C CYS A 31 -10.58 -1.50 4.04
N TRP A 32 -10.28 -0.55 4.90
CA TRP A 32 -9.33 0.52 4.60
C TRP A 32 -7.90 0.03 4.69
N GLN A 33 -7.12 0.31 3.65
CA GLN A 33 -5.74 -0.13 3.55
C GLN A 33 -4.89 0.85 2.76
N PHE A 34 -3.57 0.74 2.93
CA PHE A 34 -2.65 1.40 2.02
C PHE A 34 -2.67 0.68 0.67
N PRO A 35 -2.54 1.43 -0.45
CA PRO A 35 -2.33 0.78 -1.75
C PRO A 35 -1.06 -0.06 -1.74
N GLN A 36 -1.07 -1.17 -2.44
CA GLN A 36 0.11 -1.99 -2.66
C GLN A 36 -0.06 -2.81 -3.94
N GLY A 37 1.07 -3.20 -4.53
CA GLY A 37 1.04 -4.03 -5.72
C GLY A 37 2.34 -4.78 -5.93
N GLY A 38 2.34 -5.70 -6.88
CA GLY A 38 3.51 -6.54 -7.17
C GLY A 38 4.67 -5.77 -7.77
N ILE A 39 5.88 -6.20 -7.43
CA ILE A 39 7.11 -5.68 -8.02
C ILE A 39 7.45 -6.55 -9.22
N ASN A 40 7.63 -5.92 -10.39
CA ASN A 40 8.01 -6.63 -11.61
C ASN A 40 9.51 -6.95 -11.61
N GLU A 41 9.89 -7.96 -12.39
CA GLU A 41 11.30 -8.32 -12.52
C GLU A 41 12.11 -7.12 -13.02
N GLY A 42 13.23 -6.85 -12.35
CA GLY A 42 14.10 -5.73 -12.68
C GLY A 42 13.62 -4.37 -12.20
N GLU A 43 12.46 -4.31 -11.56
CA GLU A 43 11.89 -3.06 -11.05
C GLU A 43 12.30 -2.83 -9.61
N SER A 44 12.67 -1.59 -9.25
CA SER A 44 12.93 -1.26 -7.84
C SER A 44 11.61 -1.15 -7.08
N PRO A 45 11.62 -1.36 -5.75
CA PRO A 45 10.41 -1.13 -4.95
C PRO A 45 9.83 0.28 -5.10
N ALA A 46 10.68 1.30 -5.18
CA ALA A 46 10.24 2.68 -5.38
C ALA A 46 9.54 2.88 -6.73
N ALA A 47 10.10 2.32 -7.80
CA ALA A 47 9.50 2.40 -9.13
C ALA A 47 8.16 1.65 -9.17
N ALA A 48 8.10 0.48 -8.55
CA ALA A 48 6.86 -0.29 -8.43
C ALA A 48 5.79 0.48 -7.68
N ALA A 49 6.17 1.17 -6.60
CA ALA A 49 5.24 1.98 -5.81
C ALA A 49 4.61 3.09 -6.66
N LEU A 50 5.43 3.83 -7.42
CA LEU A 50 4.93 4.89 -8.29
C LEU A 50 4.01 4.34 -9.38
N ARG A 51 4.40 3.23 -10.00
CA ARG A 51 3.60 2.60 -11.05
C ARG A 51 2.26 2.09 -10.53
N GLU A 52 2.27 1.36 -9.41
CA GLU A 52 1.05 0.81 -8.82
C GLU A 52 0.14 1.91 -8.31
N LEU A 53 0.68 2.97 -7.72
CA LEU A 53 -0.11 4.12 -7.30
C LEU A 53 -0.86 4.72 -8.48
N ASN A 54 -0.18 4.89 -9.62
CA ASN A 54 -0.79 5.41 -10.83
C ASN A 54 -1.85 4.45 -11.39
N GLU A 55 -1.54 3.16 -11.47
CA GLU A 55 -2.49 2.16 -11.99
C GLU A 55 -3.76 2.07 -11.16
N GLU A 56 -3.64 2.21 -9.83
CA GLU A 56 -4.77 2.02 -8.92
C GLU A 56 -5.54 3.31 -8.61
N THR A 57 -4.88 4.46 -8.63
CA THR A 57 -5.49 5.72 -8.19
C THR A 57 -5.38 6.87 -9.20
N SER A 58 -4.71 6.65 -10.31
CA SER A 58 -4.44 7.66 -11.35
C SER A 58 -3.47 8.76 -10.92
N VAL A 59 -2.90 8.68 -9.72
CA VAL A 59 -1.98 9.70 -9.20
C VAL A 59 -0.65 9.65 -9.95
N THR A 60 -0.22 10.83 -10.46
CA THR A 60 1.09 11.04 -11.06
C THR A 60 1.92 12.04 -10.27
N SER A 61 1.26 12.92 -9.49
CA SER A 61 1.89 14.01 -8.73
C SER A 61 2.39 13.49 -7.37
N ALA A 62 3.31 12.55 -7.41
CA ALA A 62 3.88 11.96 -6.21
C ALA A 62 5.38 11.78 -6.39
N LYS A 63 6.13 11.97 -5.30
CA LYS A 63 7.56 11.69 -5.32
C LYS A 63 7.96 10.85 -4.12
N VAL A 64 8.94 9.97 -4.31
CA VAL A 64 9.44 9.09 -3.27
C VAL A 64 10.27 9.91 -2.28
N VAL A 65 9.88 9.87 -1.01
CA VAL A 65 10.60 10.52 0.08
C VAL A 65 11.57 9.55 0.73
N HIS A 66 11.15 8.32 0.95
CA HIS A 66 11.98 7.30 1.58
C HIS A 66 11.44 5.91 1.25
N SER A 67 12.32 4.96 1.08
CA SER A 67 11.99 3.55 0.89
C SER A 67 12.70 2.73 1.95
N LEU A 68 11.96 1.86 2.65
CA LEU A 68 12.58 0.96 3.63
C LEU A 68 13.44 -0.07 2.87
N PRO A 69 14.69 -0.30 3.30
CA PRO A 69 15.59 -1.19 2.56
C PRO A 69 15.22 -2.66 2.69
N GLU A 70 14.49 -3.03 3.73
CA GLU A 70 14.11 -4.42 3.98
C GLU A 70 12.61 -4.63 3.84
N GLY A 71 12.24 -5.75 3.20
CA GLY A 71 10.84 -6.16 3.12
C GLY A 71 10.33 -6.65 4.46
N LEU A 72 9.03 -6.44 4.69
CA LEU A 72 8.34 -6.93 5.87
C LEU A 72 7.33 -7.99 5.41
N CYS A 73 7.49 -9.20 5.92
CA CYS A 73 6.66 -10.34 5.52
C CYS A 73 5.47 -10.54 6.42
N TYR A 74 4.36 -10.94 5.83
CA TYR A 74 3.25 -11.50 6.59
C TYR A 74 2.75 -12.77 5.90
N ASN A 75 2.15 -13.66 6.70
CA ASN A 75 1.59 -14.91 6.21
C ASN A 75 0.09 -14.77 6.00
N PHE A 76 -0.41 -15.38 4.94
CA PHE A 76 -1.85 -15.48 4.73
C PHE A 76 -2.45 -16.49 5.71
N PRO A 77 -3.66 -16.21 6.25
CA PRO A 77 -4.44 -17.22 6.95
C PRO A 77 -4.75 -18.40 6.00
N ASP A 78 -5.01 -19.58 6.57
CA ASP A 78 -5.29 -20.79 5.79
C ASP A 78 -6.44 -20.59 4.80
N ALA A 79 -7.50 -19.87 5.19
CA ALA A 79 -8.64 -19.61 4.32
C ALA A 79 -8.23 -18.83 3.06
N VAL A 80 -7.34 -17.83 3.22
CA VAL A 80 -6.84 -17.04 2.10
C VAL A 80 -5.95 -17.89 1.20
N ARG A 81 -5.07 -18.71 1.80
CA ARG A 81 -4.19 -19.61 1.02
C ARG A 81 -5.00 -20.60 0.19
N ARG A 82 -6.06 -21.19 0.78
CA ARG A 82 -6.94 -22.10 0.05
C ARG A 82 -7.67 -21.43 -1.10
N LYS A 83 -8.13 -20.20 -0.90
CA LYS A 83 -8.80 -19.42 -1.95
C LYS A 83 -7.86 -19.14 -3.12
N LEU A 84 -6.60 -18.76 -2.82
CA LEU A 84 -5.60 -18.53 -3.86
C LEU A 84 -5.26 -19.83 -4.60
N LEU A 85 -5.13 -20.93 -3.86
CA LEU A 85 -4.82 -22.24 -4.45
C LEU A 85 -5.93 -22.69 -5.40
N SER A 86 -7.20 -22.40 -5.10
CA SER A 86 -8.31 -22.70 -6.00
C SER A 86 -8.21 -21.95 -7.33
N ARG A 87 -7.42 -20.88 -7.38
CA ARG A 87 -7.14 -20.11 -8.59
C ARG A 87 -5.78 -20.46 -9.20
N GLY A 88 -5.15 -21.54 -8.72
CA GLY A 88 -3.85 -21.98 -9.20
C GLY A 88 -2.67 -21.16 -8.65
N ILE A 89 -2.88 -20.38 -7.60
CA ILE A 89 -1.84 -19.52 -7.00
C ILE A 89 -1.34 -20.16 -5.72
N VAL A 90 -0.04 -20.50 -5.69
CA VAL A 90 0.64 -21.01 -4.50
C VAL A 90 1.39 -19.85 -3.85
N SER A 91 0.91 -19.40 -2.68
CA SER A 91 1.55 -18.32 -1.96
C SER A 91 1.33 -18.48 -0.46
N ASN A 92 2.41 -18.31 0.30
CA ASN A 92 2.36 -18.35 1.77
C ASN A 92 2.02 -16.98 2.36
N GLY A 93 2.29 -15.91 1.62
CA GLY A 93 2.08 -14.54 2.06
C GLY A 93 2.73 -13.56 1.11
N GLN A 94 3.03 -12.39 1.64
CA GLN A 94 3.67 -11.33 0.86
C GLN A 94 4.87 -10.76 1.62
N ASN A 95 5.89 -10.37 0.87
CA ASN A 95 7.02 -9.62 1.37
C ASN A 95 6.87 -8.20 0.83
N VAL A 96 6.54 -7.26 1.70
CA VAL A 96 6.19 -5.90 1.30
C VAL A 96 7.33 -4.94 1.59
N TYR A 97 7.80 -4.27 0.53
CA TYR A 97 8.79 -3.19 0.63
C TYR A 97 8.02 -1.88 0.70
N TRP A 98 8.10 -1.21 1.85
CA TRP A 98 7.31 0.00 2.12
C TRP A 98 8.00 1.25 1.62
N ASN A 99 7.22 2.14 1.01
CA ASN A 99 7.69 3.39 0.41
C ASN A 99 6.83 4.54 0.91
N LEU A 100 7.48 5.62 1.32
CA LEU A 100 6.82 6.85 1.73
C LEU A 100 6.86 7.83 0.55
N LEU A 101 5.71 8.26 0.07
CA LEU A 101 5.56 9.14 -1.08
C LEU A 101 4.83 10.41 -0.67
N TYR A 102 5.30 11.55 -1.17
CA TYR A 102 4.65 12.83 -0.96
C TYR A 102 3.77 13.21 -2.16
N PHE A 103 2.51 13.51 -1.89
CA PHE A 103 1.54 13.96 -2.89
C PHE A 103 1.55 15.48 -3.00
N TYR A 104 1.94 16.00 -4.16
CA TYR A 104 1.99 17.44 -4.40
C TYR A 104 0.91 17.91 -5.39
N GLY A 105 -0.06 17.05 -5.74
CA GLY A 105 -1.16 17.36 -6.63
C GLY A 105 -2.43 17.80 -5.89
N ASN A 106 -3.52 17.85 -6.63
CA ASN A 106 -4.84 18.12 -6.09
C ASN A 106 -5.64 16.83 -5.95
N ASP A 107 -6.57 16.80 -5.00
CA ASP A 107 -7.42 15.63 -4.76
C ASP A 107 -8.21 15.21 -5.99
N SER A 108 -8.53 16.15 -6.89
CA SER A 108 -9.21 15.87 -8.16
C SER A 108 -8.42 14.93 -9.07
N GLU A 109 -7.13 14.78 -8.84
CA GLU A 109 -6.29 13.84 -9.59
C GLU A 109 -6.57 12.39 -9.22
N ILE A 110 -7.06 12.14 -8.00
CA ILE A 110 -7.33 10.79 -7.50
C ILE A 110 -8.61 10.27 -8.16
N ASN A 111 -8.44 9.23 -8.99
CA ASN A 111 -9.54 8.62 -9.73
C ASN A 111 -9.36 7.11 -9.68
N LEU A 112 -10.27 6.43 -8.99
CA LEU A 112 -10.24 4.98 -8.81
C LEU A 112 -10.87 4.22 -9.98
N ASN A 113 -11.49 4.92 -10.92
CA ASN A 113 -12.11 4.33 -12.09
C ASN A 113 -11.07 4.06 -13.19
N THR A 114 -10.20 3.11 -12.90
CA THR A 114 -9.07 2.73 -13.74
C THR A 114 -9.44 1.54 -14.65
N ALA A 115 -8.47 1.08 -15.47
CA ALA A 115 -8.68 -0.05 -16.38
C ALA A 115 -9.06 -1.33 -15.63
N GLU A 116 -8.44 -1.58 -14.48
CA GLU A 116 -8.73 -2.72 -13.63
C GLU A 116 -9.00 -2.23 -12.21
N PRO A 117 -10.22 -1.75 -11.92
CA PRO A 117 -10.49 -1.12 -10.61
C PRO A 117 -10.30 -2.08 -9.44
N GLU A 118 -9.49 -1.66 -8.49
CA GLU A 118 -9.20 -2.41 -7.26
C GLU A 118 -9.96 -1.86 -6.06
N PHE A 119 -10.20 -0.55 -6.08
CA PHE A 119 -10.78 0.17 -4.95
C PHE A 119 -12.10 0.84 -5.32
N LYS A 120 -13.02 0.90 -4.36
CA LYS A 120 -14.33 1.55 -4.52
C LYS A 120 -14.38 2.95 -3.91
N SER A 121 -13.49 3.26 -2.95
CA SER A 121 -13.44 4.58 -2.31
C SER A 121 -12.08 4.84 -1.73
N TRP A 122 -11.80 6.11 -1.46
CA TRP A 122 -10.56 6.55 -0.85
C TRP A 122 -10.84 7.70 0.13
N ARG A 123 -9.91 7.91 1.07
CA ARG A 123 -9.97 9.04 1.98
C ARG A 123 -8.58 9.39 2.50
N TRP A 124 -8.43 10.61 2.96
CA TRP A 124 -7.27 11.00 3.75
C TRP A 124 -7.54 10.67 5.21
N ALA A 125 -6.53 10.19 5.91
CA ALA A 125 -6.66 9.75 7.30
C ALA A 125 -5.38 10.02 8.08
N ASN A 126 -5.49 10.00 9.39
CA ASN A 126 -4.31 9.98 10.24
C ASN A 126 -3.61 8.64 10.04
N ILE A 127 -2.27 8.65 9.96
CA ILE A 127 -1.51 7.43 9.66
C ILE A 127 -1.76 6.30 10.67
N ASP A 128 -2.03 6.64 11.93
CA ASP A 128 -2.29 5.62 12.96
C ASP A 128 -3.63 4.90 12.74
N GLU A 129 -4.57 5.51 12.02
CA GLU A 129 -5.83 4.87 11.67
C GLU A 129 -5.61 3.67 10.75
N ALA A 130 -4.57 3.70 9.91
CA ALA A 130 -4.25 2.58 9.02
C ALA A 130 -3.97 1.31 9.82
N VAL A 131 -3.24 1.43 10.93
CA VAL A 131 -2.92 0.29 11.80
C VAL A 131 -4.18 -0.24 12.48
N ALA A 132 -5.07 0.65 12.91
CA ALA A 132 -6.32 0.26 13.57
C ALA A 132 -7.32 -0.39 12.62
N GLU A 133 -7.38 0.09 11.37
CA GLU A 133 -8.39 -0.31 10.38
C GLU A 133 -8.01 -1.55 9.59
N ILE A 134 -6.71 -1.88 9.47
CA ILE A 134 -6.25 -2.96 8.59
C ILE A 134 -6.66 -4.32 9.15
N VAL A 135 -6.90 -5.26 8.24
CA VAL A 135 -7.19 -6.66 8.57
C VAL A 135 -6.09 -7.25 9.47
N ALA A 136 -6.51 -8.05 10.44
CA ALA A 136 -5.65 -8.49 11.54
C ALA A 136 -4.31 -9.09 11.12
N PHE A 137 -4.27 -9.93 10.07
CA PHE A 137 -3.04 -10.62 9.68
C PHE A 137 -1.98 -9.70 9.06
N LYS A 138 -2.33 -8.46 8.70
CA LYS A 138 -1.39 -7.45 8.19
C LYS A 138 -0.97 -6.43 9.25
N ARG A 139 -1.61 -6.45 10.42
CA ARG A 139 -1.43 -5.39 11.43
C ARG A 139 -0.01 -5.24 11.93
N ALA A 140 0.69 -6.35 12.19
CA ALA A 140 2.07 -6.30 12.68
C ALA A 140 3.00 -5.61 11.68
N VAL A 141 2.82 -5.89 10.39
CA VAL A 141 3.62 -5.29 9.32
C VAL A 141 3.30 -3.80 9.18
N TYR A 142 2.02 -3.44 9.21
CA TYR A 142 1.61 -2.02 9.18
C TYR A 142 2.20 -1.25 10.36
N LYS A 143 2.15 -1.84 11.56
CA LYS A 143 2.70 -1.21 12.76
C LYS A 143 4.18 -0.91 12.61
N LYS A 144 4.95 -1.89 12.12
CA LYS A 144 6.40 -1.70 11.89
C LYS A 144 6.69 -0.65 10.83
N ALA A 145 5.96 -0.68 9.72
CA ALA A 145 6.14 0.29 8.65
C ALA A 145 5.85 1.70 9.13
N VAL A 146 4.75 1.88 9.86
CA VAL A 146 4.35 3.18 10.42
C VAL A 146 5.37 3.67 11.44
N GLN A 147 5.87 2.79 12.31
CA GLN A 147 6.89 3.16 13.30
C GLN A 147 8.15 3.73 12.63
N GLN A 148 8.56 3.19 11.50
CA GLN A 148 9.76 3.63 10.79
C GLN A 148 9.52 4.84 9.90
N LEU A 149 8.37 4.96 9.28
CA LEU A 149 8.11 5.99 8.28
C LEU A 149 7.39 7.24 8.82
N LYS A 150 6.61 7.11 9.89
CA LYS A 150 5.89 8.25 10.48
C LYS A 150 6.82 9.40 10.88
N PRO A 151 7.95 9.16 11.59
CA PRO A 151 8.87 10.25 11.92
C PRO A 151 9.43 10.95 10.68
N ILE A 152 9.73 10.20 9.63
CA ILE A 152 10.24 10.76 8.38
C ILE A 152 9.18 11.64 7.73
N MET A 153 7.93 11.16 7.71
CA MET A 153 6.80 11.92 7.19
C MET A 153 6.58 13.22 7.95
N GLU A 154 6.59 13.16 9.29
CA GLU A 154 6.35 14.32 10.14
C GLU A 154 7.44 15.39 10.00
N ASN A 155 8.66 14.97 9.73
CA ASN A 155 9.80 15.88 9.56
C ASN A 155 10.00 16.35 8.12
N TYR A 156 9.21 15.83 7.18
CA TYR A 156 9.34 16.20 5.78
C TYR A 156 8.90 17.64 5.56
N GLN A 157 9.74 18.42 4.88
CA GLN A 157 9.46 19.81 4.52
C GLN A 157 9.33 19.90 2.99
N PRO A 158 8.10 20.04 2.46
CA PRO A 158 7.94 20.22 1.01
C PRO A 158 8.44 21.61 0.61
N ASP A 159 9.04 21.70 -0.56
CA ASP A 159 9.55 22.95 -1.12
C ASP A 159 8.41 23.92 -1.50
#